data_74a72635d73dfec5c073b72cb2eecd5d
#
_entry.id   74a72635d73dfec5c073b72cb2eecd5d
#
_cell.length_a   1.000
_cell.length_b   1.000
_cell.length_c   1.000
_cell.angle_alpha   90.00
_cell.angle_beta   90.00
_cell.angle_gamma   90.00
#
_symmetry.space_group_name_H-M   'P 1'
#
loop_
_entity.id
_entity.type
_entity.pdbx_description
1 polymer ?
#
loop_
_entity_poly.entity_id
_entity_poly.type
_entity_poly.pdbx_seq_one_letter_code
_entity_poly.pdbx_strand_id
1 'polypeptide(L)'
;MKKFIFLSGIILSLYSCESTTYESLEESEVITGPVTYNANVKSIIDANCIACHNSESQLIPLETYTQVKDATLNTNLIDRIQRQNGTPGQMPKAGRMSQDKINTIIQWSTDGLLEN
;
A
#
# COMPACT_ATOMS: atom_id res chain seq x y z
N MET A 1 -25.25 7.82 73.09
CA MET A 1 -25.16 8.54 71.82
C MET A 1 -24.17 7.79 70.91
N LYS A 2 -24.68 7.00 69.99
CA LYS A 2 -23.84 6.14 69.10
C LYS A 2 -23.64 6.85 67.75
N LYS A 3 -22.44 7.26 67.47
CA LYS A 3 -22.08 7.83 66.17
C LYS A 3 -21.86 6.68 65.19
N PHE A 4 -22.73 6.55 64.20
CA PHE A 4 -22.56 5.66 63.07
C PHE A 4 -21.72 6.41 62.03
N ILE A 5 -20.49 5.93 61.82
CA ILE A 5 -19.60 6.39 60.73
C ILE A 5 -19.93 5.51 59.54
N PHE A 6 -20.62 6.10 58.55
CA PHE A 6 -20.79 5.46 57.24
C PHE A 6 -19.51 5.65 56.44
N LEU A 7 -18.76 4.55 56.29
CA LEU A 7 -17.61 4.49 55.42
C LEU A 7 -18.11 4.22 53.97
N SER A 8 -18.31 5.31 53.22
CA SER A 8 -18.66 5.21 51.80
C SER A 8 -17.44 4.80 51.00
N GLY A 9 -17.36 3.51 50.67
CA GLY A 9 -16.34 2.98 49.79
C GLY A 9 -16.63 3.39 48.34
N ILE A 10 -15.85 4.35 47.82
CA ILE A 10 -15.83 4.70 46.40
C ILE A 10 -15.05 3.61 45.68
N ILE A 11 -15.78 2.72 45.01
CA ILE A 11 -15.21 1.76 44.08
C ILE A 11 -14.91 2.52 42.79
N LEU A 12 -13.66 2.93 42.59
CA LEU A 12 -13.17 3.39 41.31
C LEU A 12 -13.09 2.19 40.36
N SER A 13 -14.10 2.03 39.53
CA SER A 13 -14.04 1.12 38.39
C SER A 13 -13.06 1.70 37.36
N LEU A 14 -11.86 1.17 37.34
CA LEU A 14 -10.91 1.43 36.27
C LEU A 14 -11.44 0.74 35.01
N TYR A 15 -12.15 1.50 34.17
CA TYR A 15 -12.41 1.08 32.81
C TYR A 15 -11.07 1.12 32.07
N SER A 16 -10.41 -0.02 32.03
CA SER A 16 -9.31 -0.25 31.09
C SER A 16 -9.91 -0.25 29.70
N CYS A 17 -9.74 0.84 28.96
CA CYS A 17 -9.87 0.79 27.51
C CYS A 17 -8.69 -0.02 26.97
N GLU A 18 -8.91 -1.30 26.73
CA GLU A 18 -8.05 -2.05 25.79
C GLU A 18 -8.32 -1.45 24.41
N SER A 19 -7.42 -0.56 24.00
CA SER A 19 -7.27 -0.24 22.59
C SER A 19 -6.70 -1.49 21.90
N THR A 20 -7.57 -2.36 21.44
CA THR A 20 -7.20 -3.36 20.45
C THR A 20 -6.77 -2.58 19.22
N THR A 21 -5.48 -2.30 19.12
CA THR A 21 -4.84 -1.98 17.87
C THR A 21 -5.01 -3.23 17.02
N TYR A 22 -6.04 -3.24 16.17
CA TYR A 22 -6.06 -4.11 15.02
C TYR A 22 -4.95 -3.60 14.12
N GLU A 23 -3.73 -3.98 14.43
CA GLU A 23 -2.71 -4.13 13.44
C GLU A 23 -3.28 -5.17 12.49
N SER A 24 -3.95 -4.69 11.43
CA SER A 24 -4.31 -5.55 10.33
C SER A 24 -2.99 -6.13 9.84
N LEU A 25 -2.74 -7.36 10.25
CA LEU A 25 -1.82 -8.23 9.55
C LEU A 25 -2.44 -8.30 8.15
N GLU A 26 -2.05 -7.38 7.26
CA GLU A 26 -2.10 -7.65 5.85
C GLU A 26 -1.26 -8.91 5.71
N GLU A 27 -1.95 -10.03 5.64
CA GLU A 27 -1.37 -11.33 5.34
C GLU A 27 -0.68 -11.12 3.99
N SER A 28 0.63 -10.89 4.06
CA SER A 28 1.46 -10.77 2.88
C SER A 28 1.31 -12.09 2.14
N GLU A 29 0.48 -12.10 1.10
CA GLU A 29 0.30 -13.30 0.29
C GLU A 29 1.67 -13.72 -0.21
N VAL A 30 2.13 -14.86 0.29
CA VAL A 30 3.39 -15.45 -0.18
C VAL A 30 3.17 -15.86 -1.63
N ILE A 31 3.62 -15.02 -2.55
CA ILE A 31 3.54 -15.29 -3.99
C ILE A 31 4.43 -16.49 -4.28
N THR A 32 3.80 -17.65 -4.50
CA THR A 32 4.50 -18.88 -4.86
C THR A 32 4.52 -19.00 -6.39
N GLY A 33 5.61 -18.61 -7.01
CA GLY A 33 5.80 -18.62 -8.46
C GLY A 33 6.17 -17.25 -9.02
N PRO A 34 6.36 -17.14 -10.35
CA PRO A 34 6.71 -15.88 -10.97
C PRO A 34 5.56 -14.87 -10.84
N VAL A 35 5.91 -13.62 -10.59
CA VAL A 35 4.96 -12.52 -10.57
C VAL A 35 4.54 -12.18 -12.00
N THR A 36 3.23 -12.09 -12.24
CA THR A 36 2.70 -11.73 -13.56
C THR A 36 1.88 -10.44 -13.50
N TYR A 37 1.73 -9.80 -14.65
CA TYR A 37 0.97 -8.56 -14.74
C TYR A 37 -0.49 -8.76 -14.35
N ASN A 38 -1.16 -9.71 -15.01
CA ASN A 38 -2.60 -9.91 -14.85
C ASN A 38 -2.97 -10.41 -13.44
N ALA A 39 -2.15 -11.28 -12.84
CA ALA A 39 -2.44 -11.83 -11.52
C ALA A 39 -2.05 -10.87 -10.37
N ASN A 40 -0.95 -10.13 -10.51
CA ASN A 40 -0.36 -9.45 -9.35
C ASN A 40 -0.23 -7.93 -9.53
N VAL A 41 0.21 -7.47 -10.70
CA VAL A 41 0.59 -6.06 -10.90
C VAL A 41 -0.57 -5.18 -11.32
N LYS A 42 -1.48 -5.69 -12.17
CA LYS A 42 -2.58 -4.92 -12.75
C LYS A 42 -3.43 -4.21 -11.70
N SER A 43 -3.84 -4.90 -10.64
CA SER A 43 -4.66 -4.32 -9.58
C SER A 43 -3.93 -3.18 -8.83
N ILE A 44 -2.61 -3.28 -8.68
CA ILE A 44 -1.80 -2.23 -8.06
C ILE A 44 -1.76 -0.99 -8.96
N ILE A 45 -1.55 -1.18 -10.25
CA ILE A 45 -1.51 -0.09 -11.24
C ILE A 45 -2.87 0.60 -11.34
N ASP A 46 -3.95 -0.18 -11.46
CA ASP A 46 -5.33 0.34 -11.56
C ASP A 46 -5.68 1.21 -10.35
N ALA A 47 -5.32 0.78 -9.15
CA ALA A 47 -5.64 1.50 -7.93
C ALA A 47 -4.77 2.74 -7.66
N ASN A 48 -3.54 2.80 -8.18
CA ASN A 48 -2.57 3.82 -7.76
C ASN A 48 -2.05 4.71 -8.89
N CYS A 49 -2.25 4.36 -10.16
CA CYS A 49 -1.59 5.02 -11.29
C CYS A 49 -2.55 5.61 -12.32
N ILE A 50 -3.56 4.85 -12.76
CA ILE A 50 -4.39 5.21 -13.91
C ILE A 50 -5.26 6.45 -13.70
N ALA A 51 -5.53 6.84 -12.46
CA ALA A 51 -6.28 8.09 -12.19
C ALA A 51 -5.57 9.31 -12.79
N CYS A 52 -4.24 9.28 -12.90
CA CYS A 52 -3.45 10.35 -13.52
C CYS A 52 -2.78 9.89 -14.81
N HIS A 53 -2.46 8.61 -14.96
CA HIS A 53 -1.75 8.03 -16.09
C HIS A 53 -2.70 7.27 -17.04
N ASN A 54 -3.66 7.98 -17.60
CA ASN A 54 -4.65 7.46 -18.55
C ASN A 54 -4.49 8.11 -19.94
N SER A 55 -5.20 7.57 -20.92
CA SER A 55 -5.17 8.02 -22.32
C SER A 55 -5.66 9.45 -22.54
N GLU A 56 -6.41 10.02 -21.60
CA GLU A 56 -6.92 11.41 -21.68
C GLU A 56 -5.92 12.42 -21.09
N SER A 57 -4.93 11.95 -20.34
CA SER A 57 -3.90 12.80 -19.74
C SER A 57 -2.74 13.05 -20.71
N GLN A 58 -1.95 14.09 -20.43
CA GLN A 58 -0.69 14.35 -21.17
C GLN A 58 0.51 13.57 -20.61
N LEU A 59 0.25 12.69 -19.61
CA LEU A 59 1.27 11.87 -19.01
C LEU A 59 1.41 10.54 -19.75
N ILE A 60 2.46 9.80 -19.46
CA ILE A 60 2.65 8.44 -20.00
C ILE A 60 1.48 7.58 -19.53
N PRO A 61 0.67 6.99 -20.43
CA PRO A 61 -0.45 6.16 -20.03
C PRO A 61 0.03 4.82 -19.42
N LEU A 62 -0.69 4.30 -18.42
CA LEU A 62 -0.38 3.06 -17.72
C LEU A 62 -1.62 2.15 -17.61
N GLU A 63 -2.49 2.15 -18.62
CA GLU A 63 -3.77 1.44 -18.62
C GLU A 63 -3.67 -0.01 -19.09
N THR A 64 -2.62 -0.35 -19.82
CA THR A 64 -2.44 -1.68 -20.41
C THR A 64 -1.11 -2.31 -20.02
N TYR A 65 -1.04 -3.64 -20.08
CA TYR A 65 0.20 -4.38 -19.88
C TYR A 65 1.37 -3.81 -20.71
N THR A 66 1.15 -3.58 -22.01
CA THR A 66 2.19 -3.08 -22.90
C THR A 66 2.71 -1.71 -22.46
N GLN A 67 1.82 -0.80 -22.05
CA GLN A 67 2.20 0.52 -21.58
C GLN A 67 2.99 0.47 -20.27
N VAL A 68 2.57 -0.36 -19.32
CA VAL A 68 3.28 -0.51 -18.04
C VAL A 68 4.63 -1.19 -18.24
N LYS A 69 4.72 -2.21 -19.10
CA LYS A 69 5.97 -2.87 -19.48
C LYS A 69 6.94 -1.89 -20.13
N ASP A 70 6.47 -1.11 -21.10
CA ASP A 70 7.28 -0.10 -21.78
C ASP A 70 7.79 0.97 -20.80
N ALA A 71 6.91 1.47 -19.93
CA ALA A 71 7.29 2.44 -18.90
C ALA A 71 8.33 1.86 -17.92
N THR A 72 8.24 0.59 -17.59
CA THR A 72 9.20 -0.09 -16.71
C THR A 72 10.57 -0.24 -17.37
N LEU A 73 10.60 -0.54 -18.65
CA LEU A 73 11.86 -0.75 -19.41
C LEU A 73 12.52 0.56 -19.84
N ASN A 74 11.74 1.55 -20.26
CA ASN A 74 12.23 2.71 -20.99
C ASN A 74 12.12 4.02 -20.22
N THR A 75 11.62 3.98 -18.99
CA THR A 75 11.52 5.17 -18.13
C THR A 75 12.09 4.88 -16.73
N ASN A 76 11.91 5.83 -15.83
CA ASN A 76 12.34 5.69 -14.45
C ASN A 76 11.18 5.28 -13.50
N LEU A 77 10.21 4.47 -13.97
CA LEU A 77 9.05 4.04 -13.21
C LEU A 77 9.48 3.40 -11.87
N ILE A 78 10.35 2.41 -11.92
CA ILE A 78 10.83 1.68 -10.73
C ILE A 78 11.51 2.62 -9.73
N ASP A 79 12.36 3.54 -10.19
CA ASP A 79 12.98 4.52 -9.30
C ASP A 79 11.93 5.42 -8.63
N ARG A 80 10.96 5.91 -9.40
CA ARG A 80 9.95 6.84 -8.87
C ARG A 80 9.04 6.22 -7.80
N ILE A 81 8.64 4.96 -7.96
CA ILE A 81 7.80 4.28 -6.97
C ILE A 81 8.53 3.94 -5.68
N GLN A 82 9.85 3.84 -5.72
CA GLN A 82 10.68 3.56 -4.55
C GLN A 82 11.00 4.81 -3.72
N ARG A 83 10.83 6.01 -4.27
CA ARG A 83 11.14 7.26 -3.59
C ARG A 83 10.28 7.45 -2.33
N GLN A 84 10.88 8.07 -1.31
CA GLN A 84 10.19 8.39 -0.06
C GLN A 84 9.20 9.54 -0.24
N ASN A 85 8.18 9.59 0.63
CA ASN A 85 7.20 10.68 0.63
C ASN A 85 7.89 12.07 0.66
N GLY A 86 7.39 12.96 -0.19
CA GLY A 86 7.91 14.32 -0.31
C GLY A 86 9.18 14.47 -1.14
N THR A 87 9.77 13.37 -1.62
CA THR A 87 10.92 13.43 -2.52
C THR A 87 10.49 13.89 -3.92
N PRO A 88 11.20 14.83 -4.56
CA PRO A 88 10.88 15.26 -5.92
C PRO A 88 10.84 14.07 -6.88
N GLY A 89 9.75 13.99 -7.67
CA GLY A 89 9.56 12.91 -8.65
C GLY A 89 9.00 11.60 -8.07
N GLN A 90 8.68 11.54 -6.77
CA GLN A 90 7.96 10.42 -6.17
C GLN A 90 6.63 10.16 -6.89
N MET A 91 6.28 8.90 -7.06
CA MET A 91 4.99 8.41 -7.57
C MET A 91 4.46 7.28 -6.67
N PRO A 92 3.15 7.19 -6.46
CA PRO A 92 2.11 8.18 -6.81
C PRO A 92 2.30 9.52 -6.08
N LYS A 93 1.81 10.61 -6.68
CA LYS A 93 1.89 11.95 -6.06
C LYS A 93 1.07 12.07 -4.77
N ALA A 94 -0.02 11.32 -4.68
CA ALA A 94 -0.91 11.33 -3.52
C ALA A 94 -0.29 10.67 -2.27
N GLY A 95 0.78 9.93 -2.42
CA GLY A 95 1.48 9.24 -1.34
C GLY A 95 2.16 7.96 -1.79
N ARG A 96 3.18 7.57 -1.07
CA ARG A 96 3.94 6.34 -1.38
C ARG A 96 3.07 5.11 -1.14
N MET A 97 3.10 4.17 -2.03
CA MET A 97 2.48 2.85 -1.87
C MET A 97 3.12 2.07 -0.69
N SER A 98 2.40 1.06 -0.18
CA SER A 98 2.99 0.12 0.77
C SER A 98 4.21 -0.58 0.17
N GLN A 99 5.14 -1.00 1.02
CA GLN A 99 6.37 -1.65 0.55
C GLN A 99 6.08 -2.93 -0.22
N ASP A 100 5.04 -3.70 0.17
CA ASP A 100 4.69 -4.94 -0.50
C ASP A 100 4.23 -4.71 -1.95
N LYS A 101 3.42 -3.69 -2.20
CA LYS A 101 3.03 -3.30 -3.56
C LYS A 101 4.24 -2.91 -4.42
N ILE A 102 5.15 -2.16 -3.84
CA ILE A 102 6.40 -1.78 -4.51
C ILE A 102 7.24 -3.02 -4.82
N ASN A 103 7.41 -3.91 -3.84
CA ASN A 103 8.15 -5.15 -3.99
C ASN A 103 7.55 -6.05 -5.08
N THR A 104 6.22 -6.14 -5.16
CA THR A 104 5.52 -6.89 -6.21
C THR A 104 5.86 -6.38 -7.61
N ILE A 105 5.86 -5.06 -7.82
CA ILE A 105 6.23 -4.47 -9.12
C ILE A 105 7.71 -4.71 -9.44
N ILE A 106 8.59 -4.59 -8.46
CA ILE A 106 10.03 -4.86 -8.63
C ILE A 106 10.25 -6.34 -8.97
N GLN A 107 9.59 -7.26 -8.26
CA GLN A 107 9.68 -8.69 -8.53
C GLN A 107 9.19 -9.02 -9.94
N TRP A 108 8.06 -8.45 -10.37
CA TRP A 108 7.57 -8.59 -11.74
C TRP A 108 8.61 -8.15 -12.78
N SER A 109 9.28 -7.04 -12.54
CA SER A 109 10.37 -6.58 -13.42
C SER A 109 11.54 -7.58 -13.46
N THR A 110 11.86 -8.19 -12.33
CA THR A 110 12.94 -9.19 -12.20
C THR A 110 12.57 -10.53 -12.83
N ASP A 111 11.30 -10.92 -12.73
CA ASP A 111 10.79 -12.18 -13.30
C ASP A 111 10.60 -12.13 -14.81
N GLY A 112 10.92 -11.02 -15.45
CA GLY A 112 10.92 -10.88 -16.90
C GLY A 112 9.68 -10.21 -17.48
N LEU A 113 8.93 -9.47 -16.67
CA LEU A 113 7.77 -8.68 -17.10
C LEU A 113 6.70 -9.55 -17.76
N LEU A 114 6.39 -10.70 -17.18
CA LEU A 114 5.43 -11.65 -17.69
C LEU A 114 4.00 -11.08 -17.67
N GLU A 115 3.20 -11.37 -18.70
CA GLU A 115 1.79 -10.95 -18.75
C GLU A 115 0.89 -11.89 -17.94
N ASN A 116 1.07 -13.23 -18.11
CA ASN A 116 0.31 -14.31 -17.46
C ASN A 116 1.26 -15.34 -16.85
#